data_6e45744363086081b9fb774e2d40cede
#
_entry.id   6e45744363086081b9fb774e2d40cede
#
_cell.length_a   1.000
_cell.length_b   1.000
_cell.length_c   1.000
_cell.angle_alpha   90.00
_cell.angle_beta   90.00
_cell.angle_gamma   90.00
#
_symmetry.space_group_name_H-M   'P 1'
#
loop_
_entity.id
_entity.type
_entity.pdbx_description
1 polymer ?
#
loop_
_entity_poly.entity_id
_entity_poly.type
_entity_poly.pdbx_seq_one_letter_code
_entity_poly.pdbx_strand_id
1 'polypeptide(L)'
;MVWLVLLGTALGALVVAAVGGLVVLLVLQRRAARLLGAETPPVDDHAIRLIESRRPTFQMSVEQDFAAMPWEVWSALEDGAFTWIPMIDGVTYRDQERGPGTVRTLDAIVFAAAEQVTRRDPHTRLSVAGIKTSIPLLVKSYTMDFDLSETPEGTTVLRWTIAGRPAVFAFLRLSWTAFFIRPFVRVVLGRWANYYR
;
A
#
# COMPACT_ATOMS: atom_id res chain seq x y z
N MET A 1 30.92 40.26 -0.10
CA MET A 1 30.90 39.57 -1.41
C MET A 1 30.73 38.08 -1.28
N VAL A 2 31.45 37.37 -0.39
CA VAL A 2 31.32 35.90 -0.19
C VAL A 2 29.91 35.45 0.19
N TRP A 3 29.23 36.16 1.08
CA TRP A 3 27.85 35.84 1.51
C TRP A 3 26.81 35.92 0.38
N LEU A 4 26.93 36.84 -0.54
CA LEU A 4 26.03 36.93 -1.69
C LEU A 4 26.22 35.78 -2.67
N VAL A 5 27.45 35.31 -2.85
CA VAL A 5 27.75 34.14 -3.68
C VAL A 5 27.18 32.87 -3.02
N LEU A 6 27.36 32.69 -1.70
CA LEU A 6 26.83 31.55 -0.95
C LEU A 6 25.29 31.53 -0.96
N LEU A 7 24.64 32.67 -0.79
CA LEU A 7 23.19 32.80 -0.90
C LEU A 7 22.67 32.46 -2.30
N GLY A 8 23.35 32.95 -3.35
CA GLY A 8 22.99 32.66 -4.75
C GLY A 8 23.14 31.18 -5.10
N THR A 9 24.21 30.53 -4.64
CA THR A 9 24.41 29.08 -4.87
C THR A 9 23.39 28.22 -4.09
N ALA A 10 23.08 28.58 -2.84
CA ALA A 10 22.08 27.88 -2.05
C ALA A 10 20.67 28.00 -2.67
N LEU A 11 20.30 29.20 -3.11
CA LEU A 11 19.01 29.42 -3.80
C LEU A 11 18.95 28.66 -5.13
N GLY A 12 20.01 28.67 -5.92
CA GLY A 12 20.11 27.90 -7.17
C GLY A 12 19.96 26.39 -6.93
N ALA A 13 20.64 25.85 -5.93
CA ALA A 13 20.52 24.43 -5.54
C ALA A 13 19.09 24.07 -5.11
N LEU A 14 18.43 24.96 -4.36
CA LEU A 14 17.06 24.76 -3.89
C LEU A 14 16.06 24.78 -5.05
N VAL A 15 16.23 25.67 -6.02
CA VAL A 15 15.40 25.71 -7.24
C VAL A 15 15.59 24.44 -8.07
N VAL A 16 16.83 23.99 -8.28
CA VAL A 16 17.12 22.75 -9.02
C VAL A 16 16.49 21.55 -8.32
N ALA A 17 16.60 21.46 -7.00
CA ALA A 17 15.98 20.39 -6.21
C ALA A 17 14.45 20.42 -6.31
N ALA A 18 13.84 21.61 -6.24
CA ALA A 18 12.39 21.77 -6.36
C ALA A 18 11.89 21.37 -7.76
N VAL A 19 12.56 21.81 -8.81
CA VAL A 19 12.22 21.45 -10.20
C VAL A 19 12.42 19.94 -10.43
N GLY A 20 13.54 19.38 -9.95
CA GLY A 20 13.77 17.93 -10.01
C GLY A 20 12.71 17.13 -9.29
N GLY A 21 12.31 17.56 -8.08
CA GLY A 21 11.23 16.94 -7.30
C GLY A 21 9.89 17.00 -8.03
N LEU A 22 9.55 18.16 -8.62
CA LEU A 22 8.32 18.31 -9.40
C LEU A 22 8.29 17.39 -10.63
N VAL A 23 9.41 17.29 -11.36
CA VAL A 23 9.51 16.39 -12.52
C VAL A 23 9.31 14.94 -12.09
N VAL A 24 9.94 14.50 -11.00
CA VAL A 24 9.77 13.15 -10.45
C VAL A 24 8.30 12.92 -10.08
N LEU A 25 7.67 13.86 -9.37
CA LEU A 25 6.26 13.78 -8.99
C LEU A 25 5.36 13.60 -10.22
N LEU A 26 5.53 14.44 -11.24
CA LEU A 26 4.74 14.38 -12.48
C LEU A 26 4.94 13.05 -13.23
N VAL A 27 6.16 12.52 -13.23
CA VAL A 27 6.45 11.20 -13.84
C VAL A 27 5.74 10.08 -13.08
N LEU A 28 5.77 10.11 -11.74
CA LEU A 28 5.10 9.13 -10.90
C LEU A 28 3.58 9.19 -11.09
N GLN A 29 2.98 10.38 -11.08
CA GLN A 29 1.55 10.57 -11.33
C GLN A 29 1.14 10.05 -12.72
N ARG A 30 1.91 10.37 -13.76
CA ARG A 30 1.63 9.85 -15.11
C ARG A 30 1.72 8.33 -15.18
N ARG A 31 2.65 7.71 -14.47
CA ARG A 31 2.76 6.24 -14.39
C ARG A 31 1.58 5.63 -13.64
N ALA A 32 1.16 6.24 -12.53
CA ALA A 32 -0.02 5.82 -11.78
C ALA A 32 -1.26 5.90 -12.68
N ALA A 33 -1.53 7.06 -13.29
CA ALA A 33 -2.65 7.26 -14.20
C ALA A 33 -2.69 6.26 -15.38
N ARG A 34 -1.53 5.92 -15.94
CA ARG A 34 -1.44 4.90 -17.00
C ARG A 34 -1.81 3.50 -16.51
N LEU A 35 -1.43 3.16 -15.28
CA LEU A 35 -1.78 1.86 -14.69
C LEU A 35 -3.28 1.79 -14.41
N LEU A 36 -3.85 2.87 -13.86
CA LEU A 36 -5.28 2.98 -13.57
C LEU A 36 -6.14 2.91 -14.85
N GLY A 37 -5.70 3.57 -15.93
CA GLY A 37 -6.39 3.53 -17.21
C GLY A 37 -6.16 2.25 -18.03
N ALA A 38 -5.23 1.39 -17.63
CA ALA A 38 -4.91 0.16 -18.33
C ALA A 38 -5.67 -1.01 -17.73
N GLU A 39 -6.21 -1.83 -18.61
CA GLU A 39 -6.78 -3.10 -18.23
C GLU A 39 -5.67 -4.03 -17.73
N THR A 40 -5.80 -4.49 -16.48
CA THR A 40 -4.90 -5.49 -15.91
C THR A 40 -5.70 -6.76 -15.68
N PRO A 41 -5.50 -7.80 -16.54
CA PRO A 41 -6.18 -9.07 -16.35
C PRO A 41 -5.67 -9.78 -15.10
N PRO A 42 -6.48 -10.67 -14.49
CA PRO A 42 -6.02 -11.53 -13.42
C PRO A 42 -4.88 -12.42 -13.95
N VAL A 43 -3.96 -12.74 -13.08
CA VAL A 43 -2.91 -13.72 -13.35
C VAL A 43 -3.36 -15.11 -12.91
N ASP A 44 -2.77 -16.14 -13.49
CA ASP A 44 -3.11 -17.52 -13.15
C ASP A 44 -2.67 -17.91 -11.73
N ASP A 45 -3.26 -18.95 -11.20
CA ASP A 45 -2.95 -19.45 -9.86
C ASP A 45 -1.47 -19.88 -9.70
N HIS A 46 -0.83 -20.27 -10.79
CA HIS A 46 0.59 -20.61 -10.74
C HIS A 46 1.45 -19.38 -10.50
N ALA A 47 1.16 -18.25 -11.15
CA ALA A 47 1.84 -16.99 -10.93
C ALA A 47 1.59 -16.46 -9.51
N ILE A 48 0.36 -16.58 -8.99
CA ILE A 48 0.06 -16.21 -7.59
C ILE A 48 0.88 -17.08 -6.62
N ARG A 49 0.87 -18.39 -6.77
CA ARG A 49 1.69 -19.30 -5.94
C ARG A 49 3.18 -18.96 -6.01
N LEU A 50 3.69 -18.52 -7.16
CA LEU A 50 5.07 -18.06 -7.28
C LEU A 50 5.34 -16.79 -6.50
N ILE A 51 4.38 -15.86 -6.43
CA ILE A 51 4.50 -14.64 -5.63
C ILE A 51 4.51 -15.00 -4.14
N GLU A 52 3.58 -15.82 -3.69
CA GLU A 52 3.42 -16.24 -2.29
C GLU A 52 4.56 -17.16 -1.80
N SER A 53 5.02 -18.10 -2.63
CA SER A 53 6.07 -19.05 -2.26
C SER A 53 7.47 -18.43 -2.20
N ARG A 54 7.69 -17.30 -2.86
CA ARG A 54 8.96 -16.60 -2.80
C ARG A 54 9.18 -16.03 -1.41
N ARG A 55 10.24 -16.47 -0.72
CA ARG A 55 10.62 -15.91 0.57
C ARG A 55 10.64 -14.38 0.47
N PRO A 56 9.80 -13.68 1.24
CA PRO A 56 9.82 -12.24 1.25
C PRO A 56 11.18 -11.76 1.75
N THR A 57 11.67 -10.68 1.17
CA THR A 57 12.88 -10.05 1.70
C THR A 57 12.55 -9.11 2.84
N PHE A 58 11.32 -8.65 2.96
CA PHE A 58 10.83 -8.02 4.18
C PHE A 58 9.43 -8.55 4.51
N GLN A 59 9.13 -8.61 5.80
CA GLN A 59 7.81 -8.89 6.32
C GLN A 59 7.62 -8.06 7.59
N MET A 60 6.47 -7.47 7.72
CA MET A 60 6.07 -6.79 8.95
C MET A 60 4.59 -7.03 9.21
N SER A 61 4.22 -7.03 10.48
CA SER A 61 2.83 -7.06 10.92
C SER A 61 2.59 -5.92 11.90
N VAL A 62 1.42 -5.33 11.81
CA VAL A 62 0.94 -4.32 12.74
C VAL A 62 -0.47 -4.72 13.17
N GLU A 63 -0.73 -4.66 14.46
CA GLU A 63 -2.04 -4.89 15.04
C GLU A 63 -2.63 -3.57 15.52
N GLN A 64 -3.96 -3.46 15.41
CA GLN A 64 -4.71 -2.30 15.86
C GLN A 64 -6.10 -2.75 16.34
N ASP A 65 -6.48 -2.23 17.52
CA ASP A 65 -7.82 -2.43 18.07
C ASP A 65 -8.77 -1.37 17.50
N PHE A 66 -9.97 -1.84 17.13
CA PHE A 66 -11.07 -1.02 16.62
C PHE A 66 -12.26 -1.15 17.56
N ALA A 67 -12.80 -0.04 18.01
CA ALA A 67 -14.05 0.01 18.79
C ALA A 67 -15.28 -0.19 17.88
N ALA A 68 -15.23 -1.21 17.03
CA ALA A 68 -16.22 -1.53 16.02
C ALA A 68 -16.31 -3.04 15.85
N MET A 69 -17.44 -3.54 15.38
CA MET A 69 -17.64 -4.96 15.11
C MET A 69 -16.87 -5.41 13.85
N PRO A 70 -16.49 -6.69 13.72
CA PRO A 70 -15.72 -7.19 12.57
C PRO A 70 -16.34 -6.87 11.21
N TRP A 71 -17.67 -6.89 11.10
CA TRP A 71 -18.37 -6.59 9.85
C TRP A 71 -18.24 -5.11 9.44
N GLU A 72 -18.17 -4.16 10.40
CA GLU A 72 -17.99 -2.72 10.14
C GLU A 72 -16.58 -2.46 9.61
N VAL A 73 -15.57 -3.01 10.29
CA VAL A 73 -14.17 -2.90 9.86
C VAL A 73 -13.97 -3.58 8.52
N TRP A 74 -14.64 -4.72 8.28
CA TRP A 74 -14.61 -5.43 7.02
C TRP A 74 -15.22 -4.61 5.88
N SER A 75 -16.40 -4.03 6.08
CA SER A 75 -17.05 -3.18 5.08
C SER A 75 -16.17 -2.01 4.69
N ALA A 76 -15.56 -1.34 5.67
CA ALA A 76 -14.61 -0.27 5.41
C ALA A 76 -13.37 -0.76 4.68
N LEU A 77 -12.87 -1.97 4.96
CA LEU A 77 -11.73 -2.56 4.26
C LEU A 77 -12.03 -2.86 2.79
N GLU A 78 -13.27 -3.25 2.47
CA GLU A 78 -13.68 -3.56 1.10
C GLU A 78 -14.15 -2.34 0.29
N ASP A 79 -14.90 -1.42 0.91
CA ASP A 79 -15.66 -0.38 0.21
C ASP A 79 -15.02 1.01 0.21
N GLY A 80 -13.93 1.19 0.85
CA GLY A 80 -13.33 2.53 0.88
C GLY A 80 -12.27 2.68 1.93
N ALA A 81 -11.83 1.59 2.44
CA ALA A 81 -10.67 1.58 3.29
C ALA A 81 -9.53 2.28 2.58
N PHE A 82 -8.87 3.09 3.32
CA PHE A 82 -7.73 3.89 2.89
C PHE A 82 -8.06 5.29 2.34
N THR A 83 -9.31 5.65 2.00
CA THR A 83 -9.67 7.04 1.61
C THR A 83 -9.39 8.06 2.72
N TRP A 84 -9.31 7.61 3.97
CA TRP A 84 -8.90 8.40 5.14
C TRP A 84 -7.38 8.55 5.26
N ILE A 85 -6.59 7.83 4.44
CA ILE A 85 -5.14 8.05 4.37
C ILE A 85 -4.89 9.20 3.40
N PRO A 86 -4.25 10.29 3.85
CA PRO A 86 -3.81 11.33 2.94
C PRO A 86 -2.98 10.71 1.80
N MET A 87 -3.30 11.05 0.56
CA MET A 87 -2.62 10.58 -0.65
C MET A 87 -3.07 9.20 -1.16
N ILE A 88 -4.08 8.57 -0.58
CA ILE A 88 -4.73 7.37 -1.14
C ILE A 88 -6.16 7.73 -1.50
N ASP A 89 -6.51 7.59 -2.79
CA ASP A 89 -7.85 7.87 -3.29
C ASP A 89 -8.79 6.67 -3.09
N GLY A 90 -8.24 5.50 -2.81
CA GLY A 90 -9.01 4.32 -2.40
C GLY A 90 -8.63 3.04 -3.13
N VAL A 91 -9.50 2.06 -2.94
CA VAL A 91 -9.43 0.76 -3.61
C VAL A 91 -10.68 0.59 -4.46
N THR A 92 -10.51 0.27 -5.73
CA THR A 92 -11.61 0.04 -6.66
C THR A 92 -11.58 -1.39 -7.17
N TYR A 93 -12.70 -2.09 -7.07
CA TYR A 93 -12.89 -3.38 -7.70
C TYR A 93 -13.45 -3.16 -9.10
N ARG A 94 -12.92 -3.91 -10.06
CA ARG A 94 -13.38 -3.83 -11.45
C ARG A 94 -14.74 -4.45 -11.64
N ASP A 95 -14.98 -5.58 -10.99
CA ASP A 95 -16.21 -6.36 -11.07
C ASP A 95 -16.99 -6.25 -9.77
N GLN A 96 -18.29 -6.59 -9.83
CA GLN A 96 -19.12 -6.67 -8.63
C GLN A 96 -18.71 -7.85 -7.74
N GLU A 97 -18.17 -8.91 -8.34
CA GLU A 97 -17.59 -10.03 -7.60
C GLU A 97 -16.28 -9.63 -6.95
N ARG A 98 -16.13 -9.96 -5.67
CA ARG A 98 -14.95 -9.62 -4.85
C ARG A 98 -14.21 -10.85 -4.33
N GLY A 99 -14.45 -12.00 -4.98
CA GLY A 99 -13.87 -13.29 -4.61
C GLY A 99 -12.40 -13.45 -4.98
N PRO A 100 -11.80 -14.59 -4.60
CA PRO A 100 -10.46 -14.97 -5.08
C PRO A 100 -10.38 -14.94 -6.61
N GLY A 101 -9.27 -14.43 -7.14
CA GLY A 101 -9.09 -14.21 -8.58
C GLY A 101 -9.49 -12.81 -9.05
N THR A 102 -10.34 -12.09 -8.32
CA THR A 102 -10.76 -10.73 -8.69
C THR A 102 -9.60 -9.75 -8.57
N VAL A 103 -9.48 -8.87 -9.56
CA VAL A 103 -8.48 -7.79 -9.56
C VAL A 103 -9.10 -6.52 -8.99
N ARG A 104 -8.38 -5.90 -8.07
CA ARG A 104 -8.68 -4.57 -7.54
C ARG A 104 -7.53 -3.62 -7.81
N THR A 105 -7.81 -2.34 -7.88
CA THR A 105 -6.81 -1.30 -8.09
C THR A 105 -6.71 -0.43 -6.86
N LEU A 106 -5.51 -0.32 -6.32
CA LEU A 106 -5.18 0.65 -5.29
C LEU A 106 -4.71 1.92 -5.99
N ASP A 107 -5.38 3.03 -5.70
CA ASP A 107 -5.05 4.35 -6.24
C ASP A 107 -4.48 5.25 -5.14
N ALA A 108 -3.32 5.83 -5.42
CA ALA A 108 -2.71 6.85 -4.60
C ALA A 108 -2.07 7.91 -5.51
N ILE A 109 -1.95 9.14 -5.04
CA ILE A 109 -1.52 10.31 -5.84
C ILE A 109 -0.25 10.05 -6.66
N VAL A 110 0.69 9.29 -6.12
CA VAL A 110 2.00 9.02 -6.77
C VAL A 110 2.25 7.54 -7.03
N PHE A 111 1.32 6.69 -6.64
CA PHE A 111 1.45 5.25 -6.72
C PHE A 111 0.12 4.62 -7.06
N ALA A 112 0.13 3.67 -7.99
CA ALA A 112 -1.00 2.80 -8.24
C ALA A 112 -0.52 1.36 -8.31
N ALA A 113 -1.38 0.45 -7.87
CA ALA A 113 -1.12 -0.97 -7.95
C ALA A 113 -2.38 -1.73 -8.39
N ALA A 114 -2.19 -2.73 -9.22
CA ALA A 114 -3.21 -3.75 -9.45
C ALA A 114 -2.90 -4.94 -8.53
N GLU A 115 -3.88 -5.35 -7.77
CA GLU A 115 -3.81 -6.41 -6.78
C GLU A 115 -4.84 -7.47 -7.12
N GLN A 116 -4.49 -8.73 -6.97
CA GLN A 116 -5.43 -9.83 -7.10
C GLN A 116 -5.78 -10.37 -5.72
N VAL A 117 -7.06 -10.53 -5.45
CA VAL A 117 -7.55 -11.18 -4.23
C VAL A 117 -7.15 -12.65 -4.30
N THR A 118 -6.39 -13.11 -3.32
CA THR A 118 -5.93 -14.50 -3.24
C THR A 118 -6.76 -15.30 -2.24
N ARG A 119 -7.28 -14.62 -1.22
CA ARG A 119 -8.17 -15.20 -0.23
C ARG A 119 -9.18 -14.17 0.27
N ARG A 120 -10.42 -14.61 0.45
CA ARG A 120 -11.49 -13.80 1.00
C ARG A 120 -12.41 -14.66 1.86
N ASP A 121 -12.24 -14.55 3.16
CA ASP A 121 -13.12 -15.13 4.17
C ASP A 121 -13.86 -13.95 4.83
N PRO A 122 -15.15 -13.76 4.54
CA PRO A 122 -15.89 -12.57 5.00
C PRO A 122 -15.73 -12.34 6.51
N HIS A 123 -15.51 -11.09 6.90
CA HIS A 123 -15.35 -10.60 8.29
C HIS A 123 -14.15 -11.16 9.06
N THR A 124 -13.34 -12.03 8.45
CA THR A 124 -12.20 -12.67 9.13
C THR A 124 -10.88 -12.48 8.41
N ARG A 125 -10.83 -12.63 7.08
CA ARG A 125 -9.56 -12.55 6.37
C ARG A 125 -9.70 -12.07 4.92
N LEU A 126 -8.85 -11.13 4.56
CA LEU A 126 -8.63 -10.70 3.18
C LEU A 126 -7.14 -10.77 2.86
N SER A 127 -6.78 -11.51 1.82
CA SER A 127 -5.40 -11.59 1.31
C SER A 127 -5.35 -11.13 -0.13
N VAL A 128 -4.34 -10.34 -0.46
CA VAL A 128 -4.12 -9.83 -1.81
C VAL A 128 -2.67 -9.94 -2.21
N ALA A 129 -2.43 -10.17 -3.48
CA ALA A 129 -1.10 -10.17 -4.10
C ALA A 129 -1.00 -9.03 -5.11
N GLY A 130 0.05 -8.22 -5.00
CA GLY A 130 0.37 -7.18 -5.98
C GLY A 130 0.89 -7.80 -7.26
N ILE A 131 0.10 -7.70 -8.34
CA ILE A 131 0.42 -8.28 -9.66
C ILE A 131 1.07 -7.26 -10.60
N LYS A 132 0.81 -5.96 -10.39
CA LYS A 132 1.41 -4.88 -11.17
C LYS A 132 1.49 -3.59 -10.35
N THR A 133 2.56 -2.83 -10.50
CA THR A 133 2.73 -1.54 -9.82
C THR A 133 3.17 -0.45 -10.79
N SER A 134 2.80 0.79 -10.50
CA SER A 134 3.26 1.95 -11.28
C SER A 134 4.75 2.25 -11.07
N ILE A 135 5.34 1.68 -10.00
CA ILE A 135 6.75 1.88 -9.62
C ILE A 135 7.46 0.50 -9.51
N PRO A 136 7.62 -0.25 -10.62
CA PRO A 136 8.17 -1.60 -10.58
C PRO A 136 9.63 -1.65 -10.11
N LEU A 137 10.34 -0.53 -10.17
CA LEU A 137 11.72 -0.41 -9.65
C LEU A 137 11.76 -0.40 -8.12
N LEU A 138 10.71 0.05 -7.43
CA LEU A 138 10.67 0.08 -5.97
C LEU A 138 10.14 -1.24 -5.38
N VAL A 139 9.09 -1.81 -5.99
CA VAL A 139 8.43 -3.01 -5.49
C VAL A 139 8.26 -4.00 -6.63
N LYS A 140 8.89 -5.15 -6.52
CA LYS A 140 8.83 -6.22 -7.51
C LYS A 140 7.59 -7.11 -7.33
N SER A 141 7.28 -7.45 -6.11
CA SER A 141 6.09 -8.20 -5.70
C SER A 141 5.82 -7.97 -4.22
N TYR A 142 4.56 -8.02 -3.83
CA TYR A 142 4.16 -7.95 -2.44
C TYR A 142 2.86 -8.73 -2.21
N THR A 143 2.63 -9.08 -0.95
CA THR A 143 1.37 -9.60 -0.46
C THR A 143 0.91 -8.77 0.73
N MET A 144 -0.38 -8.63 0.90
CA MET A 144 -0.99 -8.05 2.08
C MET A 144 -2.05 -9.01 2.61
N ASP A 145 -1.96 -9.28 3.91
CA ASP A 145 -2.93 -10.06 4.64
C ASP A 145 -3.58 -9.18 5.71
N PHE A 146 -4.88 -9.17 5.74
CA PHE A 146 -5.71 -8.51 6.75
C PHE A 146 -6.47 -9.60 7.49
N ASP A 147 -6.07 -9.86 8.73
CA ASP A 147 -6.73 -10.82 9.62
C ASP A 147 -7.55 -10.04 10.66
N LEU A 148 -8.84 -10.29 10.73
CA LEU A 148 -9.76 -9.71 11.69
C LEU A 148 -10.14 -10.78 12.72
N SER A 149 -10.07 -10.42 13.98
CA SER A 149 -10.54 -11.27 15.08
C SER A 149 -11.42 -10.46 16.02
N GLU A 150 -12.50 -11.08 16.47
CA GLU A 150 -13.41 -10.49 17.45
C GLU A 150 -12.85 -10.69 18.86
N THR A 151 -12.94 -9.64 19.67
CA THR A 151 -12.61 -9.73 21.09
C THR A 151 -13.83 -10.20 21.91
N PRO A 152 -13.64 -10.64 23.16
CA PRO A 152 -14.77 -10.98 24.03
C PRO A 152 -15.75 -9.83 24.26
N GLU A 153 -15.30 -8.59 24.09
CA GLU A 153 -16.10 -7.37 24.23
C GLU A 153 -16.88 -7.03 22.95
N GLY A 154 -16.78 -7.82 21.88
CA GLY A 154 -17.44 -7.58 20.59
C GLY A 154 -16.73 -6.52 19.72
N THR A 155 -15.52 -6.15 20.07
CA THR A 155 -14.68 -5.24 19.26
C THR A 155 -13.78 -6.02 18.31
N THR A 156 -13.02 -5.37 17.47
CA THR A 156 -12.19 -6.01 16.45
C THR A 156 -10.71 -5.73 16.65
N VAL A 157 -9.90 -6.77 16.61
CA VAL A 157 -8.45 -6.65 16.39
C VAL A 157 -8.15 -6.91 14.92
N LEU A 158 -7.59 -5.93 14.23
CA LEU A 158 -7.09 -6.06 12.87
C LEU A 158 -5.58 -6.24 12.90
N ARG A 159 -5.11 -7.36 12.37
CA ARG A 159 -3.69 -7.59 12.06
C ARG A 159 -3.46 -7.39 10.56
N TRP A 160 -2.66 -6.40 10.22
CA TRP A 160 -2.23 -6.16 8.85
C TRP A 160 -0.78 -6.61 8.66
N THR A 161 -0.60 -7.65 7.85
CA THR A 161 0.72 -8.18 7.49
C THR A 161 1.05 -7.75 6.06
N ILE A 162 2.22 -7.14 5.88
CA ILE A 162 2.76 -6.78 4.57
C ILE A 162 4.06 -7.55 4.38
N ALA A 163 4.15 -8.28 3.29
CA ALA A 163 5.36 -8.97 2.89
C ALA A 163 5.72 -8.63 1.44
N GLY A 164 7.00 -8.53 1.13
CA GLY A 164 7.36 -8.14 -0.22
C GLY A 164 8.86 -8.28 -0.55
N ARG A 165 9.16 -7.94 -1.80
CA ARG A 165 10.51 -7.92 -2.36
C ARG A 165 10.74 -6.56 -3.04
N PRO A 166 11.48 -5.65 -2.41
CA PRO A 166 11.88 -4.41 -3.06
C PRO A 166 12.83 -4.74 -4.23
N ALA A 167 12.74 -3.98 -5.31
CA ALA A 167 13.59 -4.20 -6.48
C ALA A 167 14.93 -3.48 -6.35
N VAL A 168 14.92 -2.20 -5.96
CA VAL A 168 16.12 -1.35 -5.92
C VAL A 168 16.82 -1.40 -4.56
N PHE A 169 16.08 -1.54 -3.48
CA PHE A 169 16.63 -1.55 -2.11
C PHE A 169 16.94 -2.96 -1.60
N ALA A 170 17.04 -3.96 -2.49
CA ALA A 170 17.41 -5.32 -2.13
C ALA A 170 18.80 -5.43 -1.45
N PHE A 171 19.65 -4.42 -1.62
CA PHE A 171 20.96 -4.32 -0.98
C PHE A 171 20.92 -3.64 0.41
N LEU A 172 19.84 -2.90 0.73
CA LEU A 172 19.69 -2.35 2.07
C LEU A 172 19.20 -3.45 3.01
N ARG A 173 19.85 -3.60 4.16
CA ARG A 173 19.40 -4.53 5.18
C ARG A 173 17.94 -4.25 5.52
N LEU A 174 17.12 -5.25 5.39
CA LEU A 174 15.66 -5.24 5.47
C LEU A 174 15.05 -4.68 6.73
N SER A 175 15.80 -4.67 7.83
CA SER A 175 15.41 -4.01 9.08
C SER A 175 15.10 -2.52 8.91
N TRP A 176 15.76 -1.85 7.96
CA TRP A 176 15.55 -0.42 7.70
C TRP A 176 14.21 -0.13 7.00
N THR A 177 13.80 -0.97 6.05
CA THR A 177 12.51 -0.81 5.36
C THR A 177 11.36 -0.96 6.35
N ALA A 178 11.41 -1.99 7.21
CA ALA A 178 10.42 -2.18 8.27
C ALA A 178 10.43 -1.02 9.29
N PHE A 179 11.60 -0.48 9.61
CA PHE A 179 11.74 0.64 10.54
C PHE A 179 11.04 1.90 10.03
N PHE A 180 11.13 2.22 8.74
CA PHE A 180 10.47 3.40 8.16
C PHE A 180 8.98 3.17 7.85
N ILE A 181 8.59 1.98 7.40
CA ILE A 181 7.20 1.69 7.00
C ILE A 181 6.31 1.44 8.23
N ARG A 182 6.83 0.78 9.27
CA ARG A 182 6.06 0.41 10.46
C ARG A 182 5.40 1.60 11.19
N PRO A 183 6.09 2.73 11.47
CA PRO A 183 5.46 3.87 12.11
C PRO A 183 4.38 4.50 11.20
N PHE A 184 4.60 4.53 9.89
CA PHE A 184 3.60 5.00 8.94
C PHE A 184 2.33 4.14 9.00
N VAL A 185 2.45 2.81 8.91
CA VAL A 185 1.30 1.89 9.00
C VAL A 185 0.58 2.01 10.35
N ARG A 186 1.30 2.19 11.45
CA ARG A 186 0.69 2.44 12.77
C ARG A 186 -0.12 3.72 12.81
N VAL A 187 0.41 4.81 12.28
CA VAL A 187 -0.31 6.10 12.21
C VAL A 187 -1.57 5.95 11.35
N VAL A 188 -1.45 5.25 10.25
CA VAL A 188 -2.53 4.94 9.33
C VAL A 188 -3.66 4.18 10.05
N LEU A 189 -3.34 3.04 10.63
CA LEU A 189 -4.32 2.21 11.36
C LEU A 189 -4.89 2.95 12.59
N GLY A 190 -4.07 3.68 13.32
CA GLY A 190 -4.52 4.47 14.48
C GLY A 190 -5.51 5.56 14.10
N ARG A 191 -5.31 6.24 12.95
CA ARG A 191 -6.30 7.21 12.45
C ARG A 191 -7.60 6.55 12.04
N TRP A 192 -7.52 5.40 11.40
CA TRP A 192 -8.70 4.65 11.04
C TRP A 192 -9.46 4.16 12.28
N ALA A 193 -8.76 3.61 13.27
CA ALA A 193 -9.39 3.19 14.52
C ALA A 193 -10.07 4.36 15.27
N ASN A 194 -9.52 5.57 15.19
CA ASN A 194 -10.12 6.75 15.80
C ASN A 194 -11.44 7.20 15.15
N TYR A 195 -11.73 6.77 13.93
CA TYR A 195 -13.01 7.05 13.27
C TYR A 195 -14.19 6.33 13.96
N TYR A 196 -13.90 5.23 14.67
CA TYR A 196 -14.92 4.43 15.39
C TYR A 196 -14.99 4.75 16.89
N ARG A 197 -14.26 5.76 17.36
CA ARG A 197 -14.32 6.25 18.75
C ARG A 197 -15.27 7.43 18.87
#